data_e3939918d214721a5afe5952c1a5f200
#
_entry.id   e3939918d214721a5afe5952c1a5f200
#
_cell.length_a   1.000
_cell.length_b   1.000
_cell.length_c   1.000
_cell.angle_alpha   90.00
_cell.angle_beta   90.00
_cell.angle_gamma   90.00
#
_symmetry.space_group_name_H-M   'P 1'
#
loop_
_entity.id
_entity.type
_entity.pdbx_description
1 polymer ?
#
loop_
_entity_poly.entity_id
_entity_poly.type
_entity_poly.pdbx_seq_one_letter_code
_entity_poly.pdbx_strand_id
1 'polypeptide(L)'
;MRKRTCMGIMLVIAIVAAAGCLYYMRRDNVLLRVENGQPCISVRTAQSENRVSLWQDEEESAGYFFLPSCVSHHKIRLGDTDENSVRIDGQLYRKGDTFIWEEGQKLSFQITDDSYASHSYEVGFMKSANIPAMFIDTASGSMDYLHEDKENEEPGKICVLQEDGVTEYQDELLRISGRGNSTWEFAKKPYALKLKEDQPLCGLRKSDRWRLLALWNEGSRMGDKIAMDLANELGLSYSTQGTWVDLYLNGEYLGIYFLTESVTVGEGRVNIHDIENSNRQKNVSIEEGTAKRYEEDGSKGYLLENGTDVDGGYLIEKDHPKHWEAEENGFQTSRGDFFTINAPQHASKEQVAYMQAYVDEIDGLVQSGDSAVWQRLDLSSFAARFLVDEIALEMDTGSTSMYFYKDRGDAKLYSGPAWDYDNAFGEDGHGDGFYVNYGETIVNNNERLAIAINWYQKLYETPEMYQCIVEQYAGVLPFFEKLLGSGIDGYADRIRASAAMDDVRWESVRAADSDMLRYESFEANVNYTKFFIANRLNCLCARWGVPHEAFTAPASGEMHQVTFSVYEGVVETVEAPDGEPLSYVPDYDGGVYQGWTYRRSGEPYSSFIPVYEDMEMYNAKWE
;
A
#
# COMPACT_ATOMS: atom_id res chain seq x y z
N MET A 1 -56.93 -23.91 -3.39
CA MET A 1 -56.40 -22.80 -2.57
C MET A 1 -55.61 -23.26 -1.35
N ARG A 2 -56.05 -24.21 -0.53
CA ARG A 2 -55.37 -24.62 0.72
C ARG A 2 -53.92 -25.13 0.54
N LYS A 3 -53.57 -25.83 -0.55
CA LYS A 3 -52.18 -26.34 -0.75
C LYS A 3 -51.12 -25.25 -1.04
N ARG A 4 -51.54 -24.15 -1.68
CA ARG A 4 -50.60 -23.02 -1.95
C ARG A 4 -50.33 -22.18 -0.71
N THR A 5 -51.30 -22.08 0.20
CA THR A 5 -51.16 -21.34 1.46
C THR A 5 -50.24 -22.09 2.45
N CYS A 6 -50.31 -23.44 2.54
CA CYS A 6 -49.42 -24.23 3.34
C CYS A 6 -47.96 -24.18 2.86
N MET A 7 -47.74 -24.18 1.54
CA MET A 7 -46.41 -24.11 0.96
C MET A 7 -45.73 -22.74 1.18
N GLY A 8 -46.54 -21.64 1.16
CA GLY A 8 -46.06 -20.30 1.49
C GLY A 8 -45.68 -20.16 2.98
N ILE A 9 -46.46 -20.75 3.88
CA ILE A 9 -46.18 -20.74 5.31
C ILE A 9 -44.93 -21.56 5.65
N MET A 10 -44.72 -22.73 5.02
CA MET A 10 -43.51 -23.52 5.20
C MET A 10 -42.25 -22.82 4.68
N LEU A 11 -42.36 -22.10 3.57
CA LEU A 11 -41.24 -21.30 3.02
C LEU A 11 -40.86 -20.15 3.96
N VAL A 12 -41.85 -19.45 4.51
CA VAL A 12 -41.59 -18.36 5.49
C VAL A 12 -40.99 -18.94 6.80
N ILE A 13 -41.48 -20.07 7.30
CA ILE A 13 -40.91 -20.74 8.48
C ILE A 13 -39.49 -21.21 8.19
N ALA A 14 -39.19 -21.72 7.00
CA ALA A 14 -37.84 -22.13 6.60
C ALA A 14 -36.89 -20.94 6.49
N ILE A 15 -37.36 -19.82 5.95
CA ILE A 15 -36.57 -18.56 5.86
C ILE A 15 -36.33 -17.98 7.26
N VAL A 16 -37.34 -17.96 8.13
CA VAL A 16 -37.18 -17.47 9.50
C VAL A 16 -36.29 -18.42 10.33
N ALA A 17 -36.38 -19.73 10.13
CA ALA A 17 -35.50 -20.71 10.76
C ALA A 17 -34.07 -20.58 10.24
N ALA A 18 -33.88 -20.40 8.92
CA ALA A 18 -32.56 -20.16 8.32
C ALA A 18 -31.96 -18.84 8.79
N ALA A 19 -32.76 -17.75 8.85
CA ALA A 19 -32.33 -16.47 9.39
C ALA A 19 -32.04 -16.56 10.91
N GLY A 20 -32.81 -17.33 11.66
CA GLY A 20 -32.57 -17.60 13.07
C GLY A 20 -31.31 -18.47 13.30
N CYS A 21 -31.05 -19.47 12.47
CA CYS A 21 -29.81 -20.25 12.49
C CYS A 21 -28.59 -19.37 12.10
N LEU A 22 -28.70 -18.55 11.06
CA LEU A 22 -27.68 -17.58 10.68
C LEU A 22 -27.41 -16.55 11.79
N TYR A 23 -28.48 -16.06 12.45
CA TYR A 23 -28.36 -15.15 13.59
C TYR A 23 -27.73 -15.82 14.82
N TYR A 24 -28.06 -17.09 15.08
CA TYR A 24 -27.46 -17.89 16.17
C TYR A 24 -26.00 -18.27 15.85
N MET A 25 -25.71 -18.66 14.60
CA MET A 25 -24.33 -18.92 14.14
C MET A 25 -23.45 -17.67 14.22
N ARG A 26 -23.98 -16.49 13.93
CA ARG A 26 -23.27 -15.22 14.09
C ARG A 26 -22.96 -14.84 15.54
N ARG A 27 -23.73 -15.34 16.52
CA ARG A 27 -23.53 -15.03 17.95
C ARG A 27 -22.39 -15.82 18.62
N ASP A 28 -22.05 -16.99 18.08
CA ASP A 28 -21.05 -17.90 18.67
C ASP A 28 -19.85 -18.13 17.74
N ASN A 29 -19.54 -17.16 16.88
CA ASN A 29 -18.50 -17.31 15.88
C ASN A 29 -17.09 -16.95 16.36
N VAL A 30 -16.95 -16.47 17.61
CA VAL A 30 -15.66 -16.10 18.20
C VAL A 30 -15.41 -16.93 19.43
N LEU A 31 -14.39 -17.76 19.38
CA LEU A 31 -14.04 -18.68 20.47
C LEU A 31 -12.63 -18.38 20.97
N LEU A 32 -12.49 -18.22 22.28
CA LEU A 32 -11.20 -18.33 22.95
C LEU A 32 -10.81 -19.79 23.04
N ARG A 33 -9.62 -20.13 22.59
CA ARG A 33 -9.00 -21.45 22.78
C ARG A 33 -7.69 -21.28 23.54
N VAL A 34 -7.24 -22.35 24.11
CA VAL A 34 -5.90 -22.42 24.68
C VAL A 34 -5.19 -23.61 24.04
N GLU A 35 -4.06 -23.35 23.42
CA GLU A 35 -3.24 -24.31 22.69
C GLU A 35 -1.80 -24.20 23.20
N ASN A 36 -1.27 -25.30 23.74
CA ASN A 36 0.08 -25.33 24.34
C ASN A 36 0.32 -24.23 25.40
N GLY A 37 -0.69 -23.99 26.26
CA GLY A 37 -0.60 -22.96 27.30
C GLY A 37 -0.83 -21.52 26.86
N GLN A 38 -0.98 -21.26 25.57
CA GLN A 38 -1.18 -19.92 25.01
C GLN A 38 -2.63 -19.71 24.58
N PRO A 39 -3.24 -18.56 24.92
CA PRO A 39 -4.57 -18.22 24.44
C PRO A 39 -4.52 -17.80 22.97
N CYS A 40 -5.53 -18.23 22.20
CA CYS A 40 -5.76 -17.79 20.83
C CYS A 40 -7.27 -17.64 20.58
N ILE A 41 -7.62 -16.80 19.62
CA ILE A 41 -9.00 -16.61 19.17
C ILE A 41 -9.21 -17.36 17.86
N SER A 42 -10.33 -18.09 17.79
CA SER A 42 -10.83 -18.74 16.57
C SER A 42 -12.03 -17.95 16.06
N VAL A 43 -11.90 -17.36 14.88
CA VAL A 43 -12.98 -16.66 14.16
C VAL A 43 -13.60 -17.63 13.15
N ARG A 44 -14.86 -17.98 13.37
CA ARG A 44 -15.59 -18.99 12.59
C ARG A 44 -16.62 -18.36 11.68
N THR A 45 -16.66 -18.85 10.46
CA THR A 45 -17.76 -18.62 9.52
C THR A 45 -18.45 -19.95 9.20
N ALA A 46 -19.43 -19.93 8.30
CA ALA A 46 -20.04 -21.16 7.81
C ALA A 46 -19.06 -22.04 6.99
N GLN A 47 -17.98 -21.45 6.47
CA GLN A 47 -17.06 -22.07 5.52
C GLN A 47 -15.63 -22.18 6.04
N SER A 48 -15.23 -21.32 6.97
CA SER A 48 -13.85 -21.22 7.46
C SER A 48 -13.76 -21.14 8.98
N GLU A 49 -12.60 -21.49 9.48
CA GLU A 49 -12.17 -21.23 10.85
C GLU A 49 -10.76 -20.62 10.76
N ASN A 50 -10.64 -19.38 11.24
CA ASN A 50 -9.41 -18.59 11.11
C ASN A 50 -8.86 -18.28 12.50
N ARG A 51 -7.56 -18.40 12.66
CA ARG A 51 -6.87 -18.17 13.94
C ARG A 51 -6.44 -16.72 14.06
N VAL A 52 -6.57 -16.15 15.27
CA VAL A 52 -5.95 -14.90 15.70
C VAL A 52 -5.12 -15.20 16.93
N SER A 53 -3.82 -15.08 16.83
CA SER A 53 -2.88 -15.32 17.92
C SER A 53 -2.81 -14.12 18.85
N LEU A 54 -2.51 -14.35 20.13
CA LEU A 54 -2.16 -13.28 21.04
C LEU A 54 -0.80 -12.71 20.62
N TRP A 55 -0.78 -11.44 20.28
CA TRP A 55 0.47 -10.69 20.12
C TRP A 55 0.91 -10.20 21.51
N GLN A 56 2.18 -10.33 21.81
CA GLN A 56 2.77 -9.87 23.07
C GLN A 56 3.85 -8.83 22.75
N ASP A 57 3.76 -7.70 23.42
CA ASP A 57 4.85 -6.73 23.44
C ASP A 57 5.96 -7.29 24.34
N GLU A 58 7.19 -7.33 23.82
CA GLU A 58 8.35 -7.84 24.55
C GLU A 58 8.75 -6.92 25.72
N GLU A 59 8.45 -5.63 25.64
CA GLU A 59 8.78 -4.62 26.66
C GLU A 59 7.68 -4.45 27.72
N GLU A 60 6.41 -4.56 27.31
CA GLU A 60 5.27 -4.51 28.23
C GLU A 60 4.80 -5.94 28.53
N SER A 61 4.54 -6.26 29.79
CA SER A 61 3.94 -7.56 30.19
C SER A 61 2.50 -7.74 29.67
N ALA A 62 2.12 -7.02 28.62
CA ALA A 62 0.78 -6.94 28.06
C ALA A 62 0.76 -7.52 26.65
N GLY A 63 -0.33 -8.20 26.31
CA GLY A 63 -0.61 -8.70 24.98
C GLY A 63 -1.91 -8.15 24.42
N TYR A 64 -2.10 -8.26 23.12
CA TYR A 64 -3.32 -7.82 22.45
C TYR A 64 -3.87 -8.89 21.52
N PHE A 65 -5.19 -9.03 21.51
CA PHE A 65 -5.91 -9.66 20.41
C PHE A 65 -6.41 -8.56 19.46
N PHE A 66 -5.90 -8.55 18.27
CA PHE A 66 -6.37 -7.70 17.17
C PHE A 66 -7.45 -8.45 16.40
N LEU A 67 -8.70 -8.04 16.57
CA LEU A 67 -9.86 -8.75 16.04
C LEU A 67 -10.31 -8.16 14.71
N PRO A 68 -10.70 -9.00 13.73
CA PRO A 68 -11.19 -8.51 12.44
C PRO A 68 -12.56 -7.82 12.57
N SER A 69 -12.88 -6.97 11.61
CA SER A 69 -14.13 -6.19 11.53
C SER A 69 -15.40 -7.05 11.63
N CYS A 70 -15.35 -8.29 11.14
CA CYS A 70 -16.48 -9.23 11.18
C CYS A 70 -16.84 -9.76 12.58
N VAL A 71 -16.04 -9.48 13.60
CA VAL A 71 -16.39 -9.77 14.99
C VAL A 71 -17.42 -8.74 15.47
N SER A 72 -18.69 -9.15 15.51
CA SER A 72 -19.83 -8.24 15.71
C SER A 72 -20.16 -7.93 17.17
N HIS A 73 -19.55 -8.61 18.15
CA HIS A 73 -19.90 -8.52 19.56
C HIS A 73 -18.67 -8.50 20.48
N HIS A 74 -18.76 -7.72 21.55
CA HIS A 74 -17.78 -7.71 22.65
C HIS A 74 -17.91 -8.95 23.57
N LYS A 75 -18.27 -10.11 22.99
CA LYS A 75 -18.44 -11.38 23.71
C LYS A 75 -17.62 -12.47 23.05
N ILE A 76 -16.85 -13.14 23.87
CA ILE A 76 -16.06 -14.28 23.46
C ILE A 76 -16.46 -15.48 24.31
N ARG A 77 -16.65 -16.62 23.65
CA ARG A 77 -17.00 -17.89 24.31
C ARG A 77 -15.75 -18.74 24.47
N LEU A 78 -15.56 -19.34 25.62
CA LEU A 78 -14.51 -20.32 25.81
C LEU A 78 -14.85 -21.61 25.03
N GLY A 79 -13.96 -21.96 24.09
CA GLY A 79 -14.01 -23.18 23.27
C GLY A 79 -13.46 -24.40 24.00
N ASP A 80 -12.96 -25.34 23.22
CA ASP A 80 -12.19 -26.46 23.76
C ASP A 80 -10.83 -25.97 24.24
N THR A 81 -10.38 -26.53 25.37
CA THR A 81 -9.06 -26.27 25.93
C THR A 81 -8.55 -27.60 26.50
N ASP A 82 -7.29 -27.86 26.26
CA ASP A 82 -6.57 -29.01 26.83
C ASP A 82 -6.03 -28.68 28.24
N GLU A 83 -6.28 -27.46 28.72
CA GLU A 83 -5.75 -26.94 29.97
C GLU A 83 -6.66 -27.23 31.16
N ASN A 84 -6.07 -27.40 32.32
CA ASN A 84 -6.81 -27.73 33.57
C ASN A 84 -7.73 -26.59 34.00
N SER A 85 -7.35 -25.34 33.83
CA SER A 85 -8.21 -24.21 34.14
C SER A 85 -7.83 -22.94 33.40
N VAL A 86 -8.86 -22.16 33.05
CA VAL A 86 -8.73 -20.79 32.51
C VAL A 86 -9.46 -19.85 33.46
N ARG A 87 -8.74 -18.87 34.01
CA ARG A 87 -9.33 -17.82 34.83
C ARG A 87 -9.15 -16.49 34.11
N ILE A 88 -10.19 -15.66 34.11
CA ILE A 88 -10.17 -14.30 33.59
C ILE A 88 -10.62 -13.39 34.74
N ASP A 89 -9.79 -12.42 35.12
CA ASP A 89 -9.97 -11.56 36.31
C ASP A 89 -10.28 -12.37 37.59
N GLY A 90 -9.58 -13.49 37.77
CA GLY A 90 -9.75 -14.38 38.89
C GLY A 90 -10.98 -15.30 38.83
N GLN A 91 -11.93 -15.06 37.91
CA GLN A 91 -13.10 -15.91 37.71
C GLN A 91 -12.76 -17.14 36.87
N LEU A 92 -13.14 -18.33 37.33
CA LEU A 92 -12.94 -19.58 36.57
C LEU A 92 -13.97 -19.69 35.44
N TYR A 93 -13.49 -19.93 34.23
CA TYR A 93 -14.30 -20.20 33.05
C TYR A 93 -14.16 -21.65 32.61
N ARG A 94 -15.24 -22.19 32.06
CA ARG A 94 -15.33 -23.54 31.50
C ARG A 94 -15.80 -23.49 30.07
N LYS A 95 -15.57 -24.56 29.31
CA LYS A 95 -16.07 -24.67 27.92
C LYS A 95 -17.55 -24.27 27.84
N GLY A 96 -17.84 -23.33 26.97
CA GLY A 96 -19.17 -22.78 26.75
C GLY A 96 -19.49 -21.52 27.54
N ASP A 97 -18.74 -21.19 28.57
CA ASP A 97 -18.88 -19.92 29.29
C ASP A 97 -18.48 -18.75 28.37
N THR A 98 -19.05 -17.58 28.63
CA THR A 98 -18.82 -16.37 27.83
C THR A 98 -18.33 -15.25 28.73
N PHE A 99 -17.31 -14.55 28.31
CA PHE A 99 -16.87 -13.30 28.92
C PHE A 99 -17.09 -12.11 27.98
N ILE A 100 -17.09 -10.92 28.54
CA ILE A 100 -17.24 -9.65 27.84
C ILE A 100 -15.90 -8.93 27.90
N TRP A 101 -15.51 -8.28 26.83
CA TRP A 101 -14.36 -7.40 26.75
C TRP A 101 -14.79 -6.01 26.28
N GLU A 102 -14.03 -5.00 26.63
CA GLU A 102 -14.22 -3.61 26.18
C GLU A 102 -12.91 -3.08 25.62
N GLU A 103 -13.00 -2.25 24.60
CA GLU A 103 -11.81 -1.58 24.06
C GLU A 103 -11.12 -0.71 25.12
N GLY A 104 -9.78 -0.77 25.16
CA GLY A 104 -8.99 -0.06 26.18
C GLY A 104 -8.95 -0.74 27.55
N GLN A 105 -9.73 -1.79 27.80
CA GLN A 105 -9.63 -2.59 29.03
C GLN A 105 -8.65 -3.75 28.84
N LYS A 106 -7.73 -3.93 29.79
CA LYS A 106 -6.90 -5.15 29.90
C LYS A 106 -7.56 -6.11 30.89
N LEU A 107 -7.64 -7.39 30.52
CA LEU A 107 -8.14 -8.49 31.33
C LEU A 107 -6.98 -9.38 31.76
N SER A 108 -6.97 -9.81 33.04
CA SER A 108 -5.96 -10.75 33.55
C SER A 108 -6.34 -12.18 33.25
N PHE A 109 -5.57 -12.85 32.38
CA PHE A 109 -5.73 -14.26 32.04
C PHE A 109 -4.75 -15.09 32.87
N GLN A 110 -5.24 -16.12 33.53
CA GLN A 110 -4.44 -17.15 34.21
C GLN A 110 -4.79 -18.51 33.63
N ILE A 111 -3.83 -19.14 33.00
CA ILE A 111 -3.98 -20.45 32.35
C ILE A 111 -3.12 -21.46 33.13
N THR A 112 -3.71 -22.54 33.60
CA THR A 112 -2.98 -23.61 34.29
C THR A 112 -2.99 -24.83 33.39
N ASP A 113 -1.83 -25.30 33.00
CA ASP A 113 -1.64 -26.46 32.14
C ASP A 113 -1.77 -27.79 32.88
N ASP A 114 -1.68 -28.91 32.18
CA ASP A 114 -1.78 -30.27 32.74
C ASP A 114 -0.61 -30.60 33.69
N SER A 115 0.49 -29.88 33.64
CA SER A 115 1.61 -30.02 34.57
C SER A 115 1.45 -29.18 35.84
N TYR A 116 0.30 -28.46 35.96
CA TYR A 116 0.01 -27.48 37.02
C TYR A 116 0.92 -26.25 36.99
N ALA A 117 1.63 -26.00 35.89
CA ALA A 117 2.28 -24.72 35.67
C ALA A 117 1.21 -23.65 35.32
N SER A 118 1.38 -22.44 35.84
CA SER A 118 0.45 -21.34 35.61
C SER A 118 1.11 -20.24 34.83
N HIS A 119 0.48 -19.85 33.73
CA HIS A 119 0.87 -18.73 32.85
C HIS A 119 -0.11 -17.59 33.07
N SER A 120 0.42 -16.37 33.18
CA SER A 120 -0.40 -15.17 33.37
C SER A 120 -0.15 -14.18 32.25
N TYR A 121 -1.23 -13.58 31.73
CA TYR A 121 -1.21 -12.60 30.64
C TYR A 121 -2.12 -11.43 30.99
N GLU A 122 -1.66 -10.22 30.78
CA GLU A 122 -2.52 -9.04 30.72
C GLU A 122 -2.92 -8.83 29.25
N VAL A 123 -4.21 -8.97 28.94
CA VAL A 123 -4.72 -9.07 27.57
C VAL A 123 -5.67 -7.93 27.26
N GLY A 124 -5.29 -7.08 26.30
CA GLY A 124 -6.15 -6.10 25.68
C GLY A 124 -6.84 -6.66 24.42
N PHE A 125 -7.92 -6.04 24.04
CA PHE A 125 -8.64 -6.35 22.81
C PHE A 125 -8.83 -5.08 21.99
N MET A 126 -8.47 -5.14 20.73
CA MET A 126 -8.76 -4.11 19.74
C MET A 126 -9.49 -4.74 18.57
N LYS A 127 -10.32 -3.97 17.91
CA LYS A 127 -11.14 -4.48 16.81
C LYS A 127 -11.14 -3.53 15.61
N SER A 128 -10.90 -4.10 14.45
CA SER A 128 -11.05 -3.43 13.16
C SER A 128 -12.52 -3.05 12.86
N ALA A 129 -12.68 -2.13 11.94
CA ALA A 129 -14.00 -1.76 11.40
C ALA A 129 -13.86 -1.42 9.91
N ASN A 130 -14.93 -1.68 9.15
CA ASN A 130 -15.13 -1.19 7.78
C ASN A 130 -14.13 -1.66 6.71
N ILE A 131 -13.25 -2.62 7.00
CA ILE A 131 -12.37 -3.24 6.01
C ILE A 131 -12.37 -4.77 6.11
N PRO A 132 -12.14 -5.48 5.00
CA PRO A 132 -12.02 -6.94 4.98
C PRO A 132 -10.79 -7.43 5.75
N ALA A 133 -10.85 -8.67 6.23
CA ALA A 133 -9.72 -9.38 6.82
C ALA A 133 -9.23 -10.48 5.87
N MET A 134 -7.92 -10.52 5.66
CA MET A 134 -7.24 -11.54 4.87
C MET A 134 -6.40 -12.42 5.77
N PHE A 135 -6.73 -13.71 5.79
CA PHE A 135 -5.99 -14.73 6.52
C PHE A 135 -5.18 -15.57 5.54
N ILE A 136 -3.91 -15.73 5.82
CA ILE A 136 -3.00 -16.56 5.04
C ILE A 136 -2.28 -17.51 6.00
N ASP A 137 -2.39 -18.81 5.72
CA ASP A 137 -1.62 -19.84 6.40
C ASP A 137 -0.61 -20.42 5.41
N THR A 138 0.68 -20.25 5.68
CA THR A 138 1.76 -20.79 4.85
C THR A 138 1.93 -22.29 5.09
N ALA A 139 2.55 -22.98 4.15
CA ALA A 139 2.76 -24.43 4.28
C ALA A 139 3.67 -24.79 5.45
N SER A 140 4.64 -23.96 5.78
CA SER A 140 5.53 -24.14 6.93
C SER A 140 4.85 -23.80 8.27
N GLY A 141 3.83 -22.94 8.27
CA GLY A 141 3.20 -22.38 9.46
C GLY A 141 4.07 -21.38 10.22
N SER A 142 5.19 -20.92 9.62
CA SER A 142 6.09 -19.90 10.15
C SER A 142 6.36 -18.82 9.11
N MET A 143 6.74 -17.63 9.55
CA MET A 143 7.22 -16.55 8.69
C MET A 143 8.75 -16.57 8.49
N ASP A 144 9.47 -17.35 9.28
CA ASP A 144 10.94 -17.32 9.31
C ASP A 144 11.56 -17.50 7.93
N TYR A 145 11.12 -18.52 7.20
CA TYR A 145 11.63 -18.80 5.85
C TYR A 145 11.32 -17.66 4.85
N LEU A 146 10.12 -17.11 4.90
CA LEU A 146 9.76 -16.00 4.01
C LEU A 146 10.53 -14.71 4.33
N HIS A 147 10.85 -14.48 5.61
CA HIS A 147 11.54 -13.27 6.05
C HIS A 147 13.08 -13.37 5.95
N GLU A 148 13.63 -14.57 5.71
CA GLU A 148 15.07 -14.77 5.51
C GLU A 148 15.56 -14.12 4.21
N ASP A 149 14.76 -14.20 3.13
CA ASP A 149 15.06 -13.58 1.84
C ASP A 149 13.74 -13.27 1.09
N LYS A 150 13.66 -12.10 0.44
CA LYS A 150 12.47 -11.70 -0.33
C LYS A 150 12.14 -12.64 -1.48
N GLU A 151 13.13 -13.34 -2.01
CA GLU A 151 12.96 -14.31 -3.09
C GLU A 151 12.46 -15.68 -2.60
N ASN A 152 12.44 -15.89 -1.28
CA ASN A 152 11.87 -17.10 -0.71
C ASN A 152 10.36 -17.12 -0.90
N GLU A 153 9.86 -18.25 -1.36
CA GLU A 153 8.44 -18.42 -1.66
C GLU A 153 7.92 -19.76 -1.15
N GLU A 154 6.68 -19.79 -0.70
CA GLU A 154 6.01 -21.02 -0.34
C GLU A 154 4.52 -20.99 -0.70
N PRO A 155 3.88 -22.15 -0.88
CA PRO A 155 2.44 -22.25 -1.02
C PRO A 155 1.75 -22.09 0.34
N GLY A 156 0.42 -21.92 0.29
CA GLY A 156 -0.36 -21.79 1.50
C GLY A 156 -1.86 -21.93 1.27
N LYS A 157 -2.61 -21.35 2.18
CA LYS A 157 -4.06 -21.18 2.07
C LYS A 157 -4.40 -19.72 2.29
N ILE A 158 -5.43 -19.25 1.62
CA ILE A 158 -5.95 -17.90 1.77
C ILE A 158 -7.44 -17.93 2.09
N CYS A 159 -7.87 -17.08 3.00
CA CYS A 159 -9.29 -16.83 3.30
C CYS A 159 -9.52 -15.33 3.45
N VAL A 160 -10.45 -14.77 2.69
CA VAL A 160 -10.87 -13.37 2.76
C VAL A 160 -12.25 -13.29 3.36
N LEU A 161 -12.37 -12.58 4.47
CA LEU A 161 -13.62 -12.31 5.17
C LEU A 161 -14.03 -10.86 4.99
N GLN A 162 -15.25 -10.64 4.52
CA GLN A 162 -15.85 -9.33 4.47
C GLN A 162 -16.24 -8.84 5.87
N GLU A 163 -16.51 -7.56 6.02
CA GLU A 163 -16.84 -6.89 7.29
C GLU A 163 -18.08 -7.50 7.97
N ASP A 164 -18.98 -8.08 7.19
CA ASP A 164 -20.18 -8.75 7.69
C ASP A 164 -19.97 -10.22 8.06
N GLY A 165 -18.75 -10.75 7.92
CA GLY A 165 -18.36 -12.12 8.22
C GLY A 165 -18.71 -13.12 7.11
N VAL A 166 -19.04 -12.64 5.90
CA VAL A 166 -19.16 -13.49 4.72
C VAL A 166 -17.77 -13.85 4.22
N THR A 167 -17.52 -15.13 3.97
CA THR A 167 -16.31 -15.57 3.26
C THR A 167 -16.47 -15.21 1.79
N GLU A 168 -15.70 -14.22 1.33
CA GLU A 168 -15.67 -13.81 -0.08
C GLU A 168 -14.88 -14.80 -0.93
N TYR A 169 -13.70 -15.17 -0.43
CA TYR A 169 -12.79 -16.08 -1.13
C TYR A 169 -12.10 -17.01 -0.15
N GLN A 170 -11.95 -18.27 -0.53
CA GLN A 170 -11.16 -19.25 0.22
C GLN A 170 -10.65 -20.33 -0.73
N ASP A 171 -9.34 -20.49 -0.82
CA ASP A 171 -8.70 -21.54 -1.64
C ASP A 171 -7.25 -21.77 -1.16
N GLU A 172 -6.56 -22.68 -1.85
CA GLU A 172 -5.12 -22.80 -1.76
C GLU A 172 -4.46 -21.61 -2.47
N LEU A 173 -3.42 -21.08 -1.87
CA LEU A 173 -2.54 -20.07 -2.39
C LEU A 173 -1.35 -20.78 -3.06
N LEU A 174 -1.12 -20.52 -4.35
CA LEU A 174 0.01 -21.15 -5.05
C LEU A 174 1.33 -20.64 -4.50
N ARG A 175 1.40 -19.35 -4.18
CA ARG A 175 2.63 -18.73 -3.70
C ARG A 175 2.35 -17.47 -2.89
N ILE A 176 3.10 -17.33 -1.80
CA ILE A 176 3.38 -16.08 -1.14
C ILE A 176 4.90 -15.89 -1.11
N SER A 177 5.37 -14.68 -1.35
CA SER A 177 6.79 -14.29 -1.27
C SER A 177 6.92 -12.85 -0.78
N GLY A 178 8.11 -12.43 -0.39
CA GLY A 178 8.44 -11.04 -0.21
C GLY A 178 8.31 -10.24 -1.50
N ARG A 179 8.26 -8.90 -1.38
CA ARG A 179 8.32 -7.97 -2.50
C ARG A 179 8.95 -6.65 -2.07
N GLY A 180 9.13 -5.75 -3.06
CA GLY A 180 9.70 -4.43 -2.87
C GLY A 180 11.23 -4.44 -2.91
N ASN A 181 11.81 -3.27 -2.92
CA ASN A 181 13.25 -3.04 -2.89
C ASN A 181 13.60 -2.44 -1.53
N SER A 182 13.56 -1.12 -1.37
CA SER A 182 13.76 -0.45 -0.08
C SER A 182 12.71 -0.87 0.97
N THR A 183 11.46 -1.02 0.56
CA THR A 183 10.36 -1.40 1.47
C THR A 183 10.49 -2.81 2.08
N TRP A 184 11.30 -3.70 1.47
CA TRP A 184 11.61 -4.99 2.07
C TRP A 184 12.52 -4.90 3.31
N GLU A 185 13.31 -3.84 3.41
CA GLU A 185 14.22 -3.64 4.54
C GLU A 185 13.48 -3.25 5.84
N PHE A 186 12.25 -2.71 5.72
CA PHE A 186 11.46 -2.32 6.88
C PHE A 186 10.96 -3.52 7.70
N ALA A 187 10.65 -3.29 8.96
CA ALA A 187 10.17 -4.34 9.87
C ALA A 187 8.85 -4.95 9.41
N LYS A 188 7.90 -4.13 8.95
CA LYS A 188 6.64 -4.56 8.36
C LYS A 188 6.83 -4.87 6.88
N LYS A 189 6.86 -6.15 6.55
CA LYS A 189 7.20 -6.64 5.20
C LYS A 189 6.02 -6.58 4.24
N PRO A 190 6.22 -6.11 3.00
CA PRO A 190 5.24 -6.24 1.92
C PRO A 190 5.31 -7.61 1.25
N TYR A 191 4.17 -8.09 0.69
CA TYR A 191 4.08 -9.43 0.11
C TYR A 191 3.53 -9.43 -1.32
N ALA A 192 3.91 -10.46 -2.08
CA ALA A 192 3.35 -10.83 -3.37
C ALA A 192 2.59 -12.15 -3.25
N LEU A 193 1.38 -12.19 -3.81
CA LEU A 193 0.52 -13.37 -3.80
C LEU A 193 0.27 -13.85 -5.23
N LYS A 194 0.21 -15.18 -5.40
CA LYS A 194 -0.20 -15.84 -6.64
C LYS A 194 -1.34 -16.81 -6.34
N LEU A 195 -2.52 -16.53 -6.88
CA LEU A 195 -3.67 -17.42 -6.81
C LEU A 195 -3.61 -18.49 -7.91
N LYS A 196 -4.44 -19.52 -7.81
CA LYS A 196 -4.57 -20.56 -8.83
C LYS A 196 -5.16 -20.02 -10.14
N GLU A 197 -6.12 -19.12 -10.03
CA GLU A 197 -6.88 -18.55 -11.14
C GLU A 197 -7.15 -17.06 -10.88
N ASP A 198 -7.49 -16.32 -11.95
CA ASP A 198 -7.95 -14.95 -11.85
C ASP A 198 -9.22 -14.84 -11.00
N GLN A 199 -9.15 -14.16 -9.85
CA GLN A 199 -10.27 -13.94 -8.93
C GLN A 199 -10.39 -12.46 -8.59
N PRO A 200 -11.62 -11.93 -8.43
CA PRO A 200 -11.81 -10.64 -7.80
C PRO A 200 -11.56 -10.79 -6.29
N LEU A 201 -10.89 -9.85 -5.66
CA LEU A 201 -10.74 -9.79 -4.21
C LEU A 201 -11.14 -8.40 -3.71
N CYS A 202 -11.92 -8.35 -2.63
CA CYS A 202 -12.31 -7.11 -1.96
C CYS A 202 -12.95 -6.06 -2.88
N GLY A 203 -13.74 -6.53 -3.86
CA GLY A 203 -14.39 -5.66 -4.85
C GLY A 203 -13.50 -5.16 -5.98
N LEU A 204 -12.22 -5.56 -6.02
CA LEU A 204 -11.28 -5.21 -7.07
C LEU A 204 -11.46 -6.10 -8.31
N ARG A 205 -10.84 -5.69 -9.43
CA ARG A 205 -10.86 -6.44 -10.69
C ARG A 205 -10.19 -7.81 -10.52
N LYS A 206 -10.51 -8.74 -11.40
CA LYS A 206 -9.92 -10.09 -11.40
C LYS A 206 -8.41 -10.06 -11.65
N SER A 207 -7.68 -10.74 -10.79
CA SER A 207 -6.25 -11.01 -10.94
C SER A 207 -5.90 -12.34 -10.27
N ASP A 208 -4.88 -13.02 -10.79
CA ASP A 208 -4.23 -14.11 -10.10
C ASP A 208 -2.97 -13.66 -9.34
N ARG A 209 -2.54 -12.39 -9.55
CA ARG A 209 -1.34 -11.80 -8.93
C ARG A 209 -1.72 -10.55 -8.15
N TRP A 210 -1.51 -10.60 -6.85
CA TRP A 210 -1.84 -9.54 -5.92
C TRP A 210 -0.61 -9.03 -5.19
N ARG A 211 -0.69 -7.80 -4.73
CA ARG A 211 0.32 -7.15 -3.90
C ARG A 211 -0.32 -6.68 -2.60
N LEU A 212 0.37 -6.92 -1.51
CA LEU A 212 0.06 -6.37 -0.19
C LEU A 212 1.16 -5.37 0.14
N LEU A 213 0.85 -4.08 -0.01
CA LEU A 213 1.76 -2.99 0.32
C LEU A 213 1.68 -2.70 1.81
N ALA A 214 2.82 -2.57 2.47
CA ALA A 214 2.89 -2.54 3.93
C ALA A 214 2.52 -1.18 4.54
N LEU A 215 2.50 -0.09 3.76
CA LEU A 215 2.17 1.28 4.21
C LEU A 215 3.05 1.74 5.38
N TRP A 216 4.31 1.34 5.43
CA TRP A 216 5.19 1.61 6.57
C TRP A 216 5.51 3.09 6.73
N ASN A 217 5.84 3.76 5.62
CA ASN A 217 6.23 5.17 5.60
C ASN A 217 5.08 6.14 5.38
N GLU A 218 3.86 5.64 5.20
CA GLU A 218 2.67 6.44 4.96
C GLU A 218 1.90 6.67 6.26
N GLY A 219 2.02 7.84 6.86
CA GLY A 219 1.29 8.18 8.09
C GLY A 219 -0.22 8.20 7.91
N SER A 220 -0.69 8.73 6.78
CA SER A 220 -2.12 8.71 6.41
C SER A 220 -2.59 7.36 5.85
N ARG A 221 -1.69 6.54 5.34
CA ARG A 221 -1.97 5.25 4.66
C ARG A 221 -2.85 5.39 3.41
N MET A 222 -2.81 6.54 2.72
CA MET A 222 -3.75 6.89 1.64
C MET A 222 -3.07 7.30 0.33
N GLY A 223 -1.76 7.46 0.28
CA GLY A 223 -1.02 7.96 -0.88
C GLY A 223 -1.32 7.18 -2.15
N ASP A 224 -1.08 5.88 -2.15
CA ASP A 224 -1.41 5.00 -3.27
C ASP A 224 -2.88 5.07 -3.69
N LYS A 225 -3.80 5.09 -2.71
CA LYS A 225 -5.25 5.16 -3.00
C LYS A 225 -5.63 6.45 -3.72
N ILE A 226 -5.13 7.59 -3.24
CA ILE A 226 -5.41 8.91 -3.83
C ILE A 226 -4.81 9.00 -5.24
N ALA A 227 -3.57 8.56 -5.43
CA ALA A 227 -2.91 8.57 -6.73
C ALA A 227 -3.61 7.66 -7.76
N MET A 228 -4.03 6.45 -7.36
CA MET A 228 -4.78 5.53 -8.22
C MET A 228 -6.15 6.08 -8.60
N ASP A 229 -6.86 6.69 -7.65
CA ASP A 229 -8.17 7.32 -7.92
C ASP A 229 -8.02 8.53 -8.85
N LEU A 230 -6.99 9.35 -8.65
CA LEU A 230 -6.64 10.46 -9.53
C LEU A 230 -6.31 9.97 -10.95
N ALA A 231 -5.50 8.92 -11.07
CA ALA A 231 -5.17 8.32 -12.36
C ALA A 231 -6.41 7.82 -13.12
N ASN A 232 -7.34 7.20 -12.40
CA ASN A 232 -8.63 6.77 -12.97
C ASN A 232 -9.50 7.97 -13.39
N GLU A 233 -9.55 9.04 -12.59
CA GLU A 233 -10.32 10.26 -12.92
C GLU A 233 -9.76 10.98 -14.15
N LEU A 234 -8.43 11.02 -14.30
CA LEU A 234 -7.74 11.54 -15.49
C LEU A 234 -7.90 10.64 -16.73
N GLY A 235 -8.54 9.48 -16.59
CA GLY A 235 -8.75 8.52 -17.68
C GLY A 235 -7.47 7.82 -18.12
N LEU A 236 -6.46 7.73 -17.25
CA LEU A 236 -5.25 6.97 -17.52
C LEU A 236 -5.60 5.49 -17.61
N SER A 237 -5.52 4.94 -18.83
CA SER A 237 -5.95 3.58 -19.12
C SER A 237 -5.20 2.55 -18.30
N TYR A 238 -5.91 1.50 -17.88
CA TYR A 238 -5.37 0.38 -17.13
C TYR A 238 -4.78 0.73 -15.76
N SER A 239 -5.05 1.94 -15.22
CA SER A 239 -4.62 2.30 -13.87
C SER A 239 -5.05 1.24 -12.87
N THR A 240 -4.14 0.88 -11.98
CA THR A 240 -4.38 -0.09 -10.92
C THR A 240 -5.48 0.37 -9.98
N GLN A 241 -6.07 -0.57 -9.27
CA GLN A 241 -7.04 -0.31 -8.22
C GLN A 241 -6.57 -0.97 -6.94
N GLY A 242 -6.92 -0.39 -5.82
CA GLY A 242 -6.55 -0.97 -4.54
C GLY A 242 -7.53 -0.63 -3.43
N THR A 243 -7.45 -1.39 -2.35
CA THR A 243 -8.25 -1.22 -1.15
C THR A 243 -7.48 -1.73 0.07
N TRP A 244 -7.90 -1.31 1.25
CA TRP A 244 -7.26 -1.74 2.49
C TRP A 244 -7.83 -3.08 2.98
N VAL A 245 -6.97 -3.87 3.60
CA VAL A 245 -7.29 -5.13 4.28
C VAL A 245 -6.49 -5.25 5.57
N ASP A 246 -7.04 -5.91 6.57
CA ASP A 246 -6.28 -6.38 7.73
C ASP A 246 -5.63 -7.71 7.40
N LEU A 247 -4.32 -7.83 7.55
CA LEU A 247 -3.57 -9.05 7.24
C LEU A 247 -3.28 -9.87 8.50
N TYR A 248 -3.66 -11.15 8.44
CA TYR A 248 -3.29 -12.18 9.40
C TYR A 248 -2.48 -13.26 8.70
N LEU A 249 -1.21 -13.43 9.08
CA LEU A 249 -0.31 -14.43 8.51
C LEU A 249 0.04 -15.46 9.58
N ASN A 250 -0.28 -16.72 9.33
CA ASN A 250 -0.15 -17.82 10.29
C ASN A 250 -0.82 -17.54 11.66
N GLY A 251 -1.93 -16.80 11.62
CA GLY A 251 -2.68 -16.37 12.78
C GLY A 251 -2.16 -15.10 13.47
N GLU A 252 -1.00 -14.58 13.10
CA GLU A 252 -0.47 -13.32 13.62
C GLU A 252 -1.04 -12.13 12.84
N TYR A 253 -1.52 -11.11 13.55
CA TYR A 253 -1.92 -9.84 12.95
C TYR A 253 -0.70 -9.03 12.54
N LEU A 254 -0.58 -8.74 11.27
CA LEU A 254 0.54 -7.97 10.72
C LEU A 254 0.19 -6.49 10.45
N GLY A 255 -1.06 -6.10 10.63
CA GLY A 255 -1.49 -4.72 10.46
C GLY A 255 -2.40 -4.50 9.25
N ILE A 256 -2.64 -3.24 8.96
CA ILE A 256 -3.35 -2.79 7.75
C ILE A 256 -2.41 -2.83 6.55
N TYR A 257 -2.88 -3.40 5.45
CA TYR A 257 -2.18 -3.46 4.16
C TYR A 257 -3.04 -2.87 3.06
N PHE A 258 -2.39 -2.31 2.03
CA PHE A 258 -3.09 -1.93 0.82
C PHE A 258 -3.00 -3.07 -0.20
N LEU A 259 -4.14 -3.68 -0.49
CA LEU A 259 -4.28 -4.75 -1.47
C LEU A 259 -4.49 -4.15 -2.86
N THR A 260 -3.66 -4.52 -3.82
CA THR A 260 -3.78 -4.08 -5.22
C THR A 260 -3.41 -5.20 -6.17
N GLU A 261 -3.93 -5.15 -7.41
CA GLU A 261 -3.46 -6.04 -8.46
C GLU A 261 -2.05 -5.65 -8.94
N SER A 262 -1.27 -6.63 -9.39
CA SER A 262 0.01 -6.37 -10.04
C SER A 262 -0.18 -5.73 -11.41
N VAL A 263 0.73 -4.83 -11.80
CA VAL A 263 0.82 -4.32 -13.17
C VAL A 263 1.24 -5.46 -14.10
N THR A 264 0.29 -6.04 -14.82
CA THR A 264 0.50 -7.19 -15.71
C THR A 264 -0.42 -7.13 -16.91
N VAL A 265 -0.04 -7.79 -18.00
CA VAL A 265 -0.90 -7.97 -19.18
C VAL A 265 -2.02 -8.97 -18.87
N GLY A 266 -3.25 -8.61 -19.21
CA GLY A 266 -4.42 -9.47 -19.04
C GLY A 266 -5.75 -8.72 -19.12
N GLU A 267 -6.84 -9.48 -19.19
CA GLU A 267 -8.19 -8.93 -19.20
C GLU A 267 -8.47 -8.17 -17.89
N GLY A 268 -8.95 -6.93 -18.00
CA GLY A 268 -9.22 -6.05 -16.85
C GLY A 268 -7.98 -5.37 -16.26
N ARG A 269 -6.78 -5.73 -16.68
CA ARG A 269 -5.49 -5.09 -16.37
C ARG A 269 -4.95 -4.39 -17.62
N VAL A 270 -3.66 -4.44 -17.92
CA VAL A 270 -3.13 -3.94 -19.19
C VAL A 270 -3.60 -4.85 -20.32
N ASN A 271 -4.72 -4.50 -20.92
CA ASN A 271 -5.41 -5.35 -21.90
C ASN A 271 -4.89 -5.09 -23.32
N ILE A 272 -3.68 -5.53 -23.57
CA ILE A 272 -3.00 -5.51 -24.85
C ILE A 272 -2.78 -6.94 -25.35
N HIS A 273 -2.32 -7.09 -26.59
CA HIS A 273 -2.03 -8.40 -27.17
C HIS A 273 -1.03 -9.19 -26.32
N ASP A 274 -1.39 -10.41 -25.94
CA ASP A 274 -0.54 -11.27 -25.11
C ASP A 274 0.51 -12.00 -25.97
N ILE A 275 1.69 -11.37 -26.10
CA ILE A 275 2.85 -11.96 -26.77
C ILE A 275 3.42 -13.14 -25.98
N GLU A 276 3.39 -13.10 -24.65
CA GLU A 276 3.91 -14.19 -23.82
C GLU A 276 3.21 -15.51 -24.15
N ASN A 277 1.89 -15.50 -24.27
CA ASN A 277 1.14 -16.68 -24.68
C ASN A 277 1.55 -17.17 -26.09
N SER A 278 1.78 -16.24 -27.01
CA SER A 278 2.28 -16.57 -28.36
C SER A 278 3.68 -17.19 -28.32
N ASN A 279 4.57 -16.67 -27.48
CA ASN A 279 5.93 -17.20 -27.30
C ASN A 279 5.88 -18.61 -26.71
N ARG A 280 5.08 -18.84 -25.66
CA ARG A 280 4.89 -20.17 -25.02
C ARG A 280 4.36 -21.21 -26.01
N GLN A 281 3.32 -20.88 -26.78
CA GLN A 281 2.76 -21.80 -27.77
C GLN A 281 3.74 -22.25 -28.85
N LYS A 282 4.75 -21.43 -29.18
CA LYS A 282 5.72 -21.71 -30.23
C LYS A 282 7.02 -22.33 -29.71
N ASN A 283 7.33 -22.19 -28.42
CA ASN A 283 8.62 -22.55 -27.85
C ASN A 283 8.44 -23.43 -26.59
N VAL A 284 8.63 -24.74 -26.79
CA VAL A 284 8.47 -25.74 -25.71
C VAL A 284 9.46 -25.50 -24.58
N SER A 285 10.63 -24.94 -24.88
CA SER A 285 11.65 -24.64 -23.87
C SER A 285 11.17 -23.68 -22.78
N ILE A 286 10.19 -22.80 -23.09
CA ILE A 286 9.58 -21.93 -22.07
C ILE A 286 8.75 -22.77 -21.08
N GLU A 287 7.90 -23.68 -21.61
CA GLU A 287 7.04 -24.54 -20.79
C GLU A 287 7.85 -25.53 -19.94
N GLU A 288 8.99 -26.00 -20.46
CA GLU A 288 9.91 -26.89 -19.76
C GLU A 288 10.87 -26.17 -18.82
N GLY A 289 10.87 -24.82 -18.79
CA GLY A 289 11.82 -24.03 -18.00
C GLY A 289 13.28 -24.17 -18.46
N THR A 290 13.49 -24.53 -19.74
CA THR A 290 14.83 -24.78 -20.31
C THR A 290 15.26 -23.71 -21.31
N ALA A 291 14.47 -22.66 -21.51
CA ALA A 291 14.77 -21.54 -22.37
C ALA A 291 16.08 -20.85 -21.92
N LYS A 292 17.00 -20.68 -22.87
CA LYS A 292 18.31 -20.10 -22.58
C LYS A 292 18.25 -18.59 -22.57
N ARG A 293 18.80 -17.98 -21.53
CA ARG A 293 18.98 -16.54 -21.47
C ARG A 293 20.21 -16.08 -22.24
N TYR A 294 20.19 -14.83 -22.68
CA TYR A 294 21.35 -14.09 -23.18
C TYR A 294 21.44 -12.75 -22.49
N GLU A 295 22.64 -12.24 -22.41
CA GLU A 295 22.93 -10.87 -21.97
C GLU A 295 24.14 -10.39 -22.75
N GLU A 296 23.97 -9.33 -23.56
CA GLU A 296 25.00 -8.77 -24.39
C GLU A 296 24.69 -7.30 -24.72
N ASP A 297 25.70 -6.45 -24.75
CA ASP A 297 25.63 -5.05 -25.20
C ASP A 297 24.47 -4.24 -24.59
N GLY A 298 24.20 -4.42 -23.27
CA GLY A 298 23.14 -3.73 -22.56
C GLY A 298 21.74 -4.23 -22.89
N SER A 299 21.62 -5.43 -23.49
CA SER A 299 20.34 -6.09 -23.78
C SER A 299 20.35 -7.50 -23.18
N LYS A 300 19.22 -7.92 -22.63
CA LYS A 300 19.02 -9.26 -22.06
C LYS A 300 17.62 -9.79 -22.31
N GLY A 301 17.51 -11.11 -22.41
CA GLY A 301 16.27 -11.82 -22.72
C GLY A 301 16.53 -13.29 -23.04
N TYR A 302 15.74 -13.86 -23.93
CA TYR A 302 15.76 -15.29 -24.21
C TYR A 302 16.12 -15.63 -25.66
N LEU A 303 16.86 -16.73 -25.83
CA LEU A 303 17.11 -17.37 -27.13
C LEU A 303 15.99 -18.37 -27.38
N LEU A 304 14.98 -17.98 -28.13
CA LEU A 304 13.82 -18.82 -28.46
C LEU A 304 14.04 -19.58 -29.76
N GLU A 305 13.54 -20.84 -29.82
CA GLU A 305 13.78 -21.74 -30.97
C GLU A 305 13.00 -21.31 -32.21
N ASN A 306 11.82 -20.73 -32.02
CA ASN A 306 10.92 -20.37 -33.11
C ASN A 306 10.67 -18.86 -33.12
N GLY A 307 10.58 -18.31 -34.34
CA GLY A 307 10.30 -16.90 -34.55
C GLY A 307 9.07 -16.42 -33.80
N THR A 308 9.20 -15.27 -33.19
CA THR A 308 8.18 -14.62 -32.39
C THR A 308 7.65 -13.38 -33.09
N ASP A 309 6.44 -12.97 -32.72
CA ASP A 309 5.85 -11.74 -33.18
C ASP A 309 6.55 -10.54 -32.49
N VAL A 310 6.89 -9.51 -33.24
CA VAL A 310 7.62 -8.34 -32.73
C VAL A 310 6.80 -7.06 -32.74
N ASP A 311 5.55 -7.09 -33.26
CA ASP A 311 4.81 -5.85 -33.55
C ASP A 311 4.10 -5.23 -32.32
N GLY A 312 4.07 -5.87 -31.16
CA GLY A 312 3.42 -5.24 -30.02
C GLY A 312 2.79 -6.21 -29.02
N GLY A 313 2.23 -5.64 -27.98
CA GLY A 313 1.83 -6.34 -26.77
C GLY A 313 2.94 -6.28 -25.72
N TYR A 314 3.63 -5.13 -25.67
CA TYR A 314 4.71 -4.89 -24.72
C TYR A 314 4.23 -4.04 -23.54
N LEU A 315 4.62 -4.48 -22.35
CA LEU A 315 4.59 -3.69 -21.14
C LEU A 315 6.05 -3.52 -20.69
N ILE A 316 6.52 -2.29 -20.64
CA ILE A 316 7.88 -1.95 -20.23
C ILE A 316 7.88 -1.00 -19.05
N GLU A 317 8.96 -1.01 -18.29
CA GLU A 317 9.17 -0.17 -17.12
C GLU A 317 10.51 0.53 -17.24
N LYS A 318 10.53 1.87 -17.05
CA LYS A 318 11.78 2.56 -16.78
C LYS A 318 12.24 2.14 -15.39
N ASP A 319 13.45 1.67 -15.29
CA ASP A 319 13.94 1.04 -14.09
C ASP A 319 15.25 1.66 -13.59
N HIS A 320 15.47 1.51 -12.29
CA HIS A 320 16.73 1.88 -11.68
C HIS A 320 17.83 0.89 -12.11
N PRO A 321 19.07 1.34 -12.40
CA PRO A 321 20.16 0.44 -12.85
C PRO A 321 20.36 -0.79 -11.99
N LYS A 322 20.31 -0.64 -10.66
CA LYS A 322 20.49 -1.77 -9.71
C LYS A 322 19.34 -2.79 -9.78
N HIS A 323 18.11 -2.34 -9.98
CA HIS A 323 16.96 -3.24 -10.11
C HIS A 323 17.01 -3.96 -11.45
N TRP A 324 17.31 -3.22 -12.51
CA TRP A 324 17.46 -3.78 -13.85
C TRP A 324 18.53 -4.91 -13.90
N GLU A 325 19.61 -4.82 -13.11
CA GLU A 325 20.61 -5.90 -13.04
C GLU A 325 20.02 -7.26 -12.64
N ALA A 326 18.99 -7.27 -11.77
CA ALA A 326 18.33 -8.49 -11.31
C ALA A 326 17.25 -9.00 -12.29
N GLU A 327 16.78 -8.17 -13.21
CA GLU A 327 15.71 -8.53 -14.15
C GLU A 327 16.19 -9.49 -15.25
N GLU A 328 15.27 -10.26 -15.82
CA GLU A 328 15.58 -11.28 -16.83
C GLU A 328 15.50 -10.78 -18.26
N ASN A 329 14.70 -9.72 -18.51
CA ASN A 329 14.49 -9.12 -19.81
C ASN A 329 14.62 -7.62 -19.74
N GLY A 330 15.26 -7.03 -20.71
CA GLY A 330 15.36 -5.58 -20.77
C GLY A 330 16.43 -5.10 -21.72
N PHE A 331 16.55 -3.78 -21.81
CA PHE A 331 17.54 -3.13 -22.63
C PHE A 331 17.98 -1.80 -22.03
N GLN A 332 19.17 -1.40 -22.37
CA GLN A 332 19.68 -0.05 -22.15
C GLN A 332 19.54 0.75 -23.44
N THR A 333 18.99 1.96 -23.35
CA THR A 333 18.91 2.87 -24.49
C THR A 333 20.28 3.39 -24.91
N SER A 334 20.38 3.97 -26.10
CA SER A 334 21.62 4.61 -26.59
C SER A 334 22.10 5.76 -25.71
N ARG A 335 21.24 6.33 -24.86
CA ARG A 335 21.57 7.38 -23.88
C ARG A 335 21.91 6.86 -22.49
N GLY A 336 21.75 5.57 -22.27
CA GLY A 336 22.11 4.94 -21.00
C GLY A 336 20.94 4.67 -20.06
N ASP A 337 19.70 4.94 -20.45
CA ASP A 337 18.51 4.64 -19.65
C ASP A 337 18.17 3.15 -19.70
N PHE A 338 17.75 2.59 -18.56
CA PHE A 338 17.42 1.19 -18.43
C PHE A 338 15.91 0.98 -18.48
N PHE A 339 15.50 -0.01 -19.26
CA PHE A 339 14.10 -0.46 -19.36
C PHE A 339 14.01 -1.96 -19.15
N THR A 340 13.14 -2.36 -18.23
CA THR A 340 12.71 -3.76 -18.04
C THR A 340 11.53 -4.06 -18.95
N ILE A 341 11.51 -5.25 -19.57
CA ILE A 341 10.36 -5.75 -20.33
C ILE A 341 9.56 -6.67 -19.41
N ASN A 342 8.46 -6.16 -18.83
CA ASN A 342 7.61 -6.92 -17.92
C ASN A 342 6.65 -7.87 -18.67
N ALA A 343 6.33 -7.55 -19.93
CA ALA A 343 5.65 -8.44 -20.85
C ALA A 343 6.16 -8.24 -22.29
N PRO A 344 6.47 -9.31 -23.02
CA PRO A 344 6.43 -10.72 -22.59
C PRO A 344 7.51 -11.05 -21.54
N GLN A 345 7.22 -11.96 -20.61
CA GLN A 345 8.18 -12.42 -19.60
C GLN A 345 9.37 -13.19 -20.19
N HIS A 346 9.18 -13.81 -21.35
CA HIS A 346 10.20 -14.48 -22.13
C HIS A 346 10.40 -13.74 -23.45
N ALA A 347 10.94 -12.52 -23.38
CA ALA A 347 11.20 -11.72 -24.56
C ALA A 347 12.33 -12.34 -25.40
N SER A 348 12.07 -12.59 -26.69
CA SER A 348 13.12 -13.04 -27.61
C SER A 348 14.11 -11.92 -27.90
N LYS A 349 15.31 -12.29 -28.38
CA LYS A 349 16.33 -11.33 -28.78
C LYS A 349 15.80 -10.31 -29.82
N GLU A 350 14.99 -10.75 -30.76
CA GLU A 350 14.37 -9.91 -31.78
C GLU A 350 13.34 -8.95 -31.16
N GLN A 351 12.58 -9.40 -30.16
CA GLN A 351 11.61 -8.57 -29.44
C GLN A 351 12.31 -7.48 -28.59
N VAL A 352 13.37 -7.84 -27.90
CA VAL A 352 14.19 -6.89 -27.13
C VAL A 352 14.80 -5.86 -28.08
N ALA A 353 15.41 -6.29 -29.20
CA ALA A 353 16.02 -5.38 -30.17
C ALA A 353 14.98 -4.45 -30.81
N TYR A 354 13.78 -4.94 -31.08
CA TYR A 354 12.68 -4.12 -31.62
C TYR A 354 12.29 -3.02 -30.62
N MET A 355 12.08 -3.38 -29.35
CA MET A 355 11.69 -2.39 -28.34
C MET A 355 12.80 -1.38 -28.03
N GLN A 356 14.06 -1.81 -27.99
CA GLN A 356 15.20 -0.91 -27.85
C GLN A 356 15.25 0.11 -28.97
N ALA A 357 15.17 -0.32 -30.24
CA ALA A 357 15.17 0.57 -31.39
C ALA A 357 13.96 1.53 -31.40
N TYR A 358 12.78 1.03 -30.98
CA TYR A 358 11.56 1.82 -30.89
C TYR A 358 11.65 2.91 -29.81
N VAL A 359 12.19 2.60 -28.64
CA VAL A 359 12.39 3.55 -27.54
C VAL A 359 13.51 4.54 -27.88
N ASP A 360 14.60 4.11 -28.52
CA ASP A 360 15.67 5.00 -29.00
C ASP A 360 15.16 6.00 -30.05
N GLU A 361 14.26 5.59 -30.95
CA GLU A 361 13.60 6.51 -31.90
C GLU A 361 12.79 7.58 -31.17
N ILE A 362 11.98 7.16 -30.19
CA ILE A 362 11.18 8.07 -29.37
C ILE A 362 12.08 9.05 -28.61
N ASP A 363 13.11 8.55 -27.95
CA ASP A 363 14.04 9.40 -27.21
C ASP A 363 14.70 10.44 -28.12
N GLY A 364 15.12 10.05 -29.32
CA GLY A 364 15.65 10.98 -30.34
C GLY A 364 14.66 12.09 -30.69
N LEU A 365 13.38 11.78 -30.88
CA LEU A 365 12.33 12.77 -31.15
C LEU A 365 12.08 13.68 -29.94
N VAL A 366 12.04 13.14 -28.72
CA VAL A 366 11.91 13.92 -27.48
C VAL A 366 13.07 14.90 -27.31
N GLN A 367 14.31 14.43 -27.47
CA GLN A 367 15.50 15.26 -27.29
C GLN A 367 15.62 16.39 -28.36
N SER A 368 15.16 16.13 -29.58
CA SER A 368 15.16 17.13 -30.64
C SER A 368 14.01 18.14 -30.54
N GLY A 369 13.00 17.88 -29.71
CA GLY A 369 11.77 18.68 -29.66
C GLY A 369 10.95 18.57 -30.95
N ASP A 370 11.07 17.44 -31.68
CA ASP A 370 10.34 17.24 -32.95
C ASP A 370 8.88 16.88 -32.65
N SER A 371 7.94 17.64 -33.19
CA SER A 371 6.50 17.40 -33.05
C SER A 371 6.04 16.04 -33.59
N ALA A 372 6.86 15.38 -34.43
CA ALA A 372 6.62 13.99 -34.85
C ALA A 372 6.57 13.00 -33.66
N VAL A 373 7.07 13.38 -32.49
CA VAL A 373 6.98 12.59 -31.26
C VAL A 373 5.53 12.20 -30.95
N TRP A 374 4.55 13.05 -31.26
CA TRP A 374 3.12 12.76 -31.04
C TRP A 374 2.53 11.74 -32.03
N GLN A 375 3.28 11.30 -33.02
CA GLN A 375 2.95 10.12 -33.83
C GLN A 375 3.41 8.83 -33.18
N ARG A 376 4.31 8.91 -32.20
CA ARG A 376 4.90 7.80 -31.45
C ARG A 376 4.44 7.74 -30.00
N LEU A 377 4.04 8.86 -29.40
CA LEU A 377 3.51 8.93 -28.04
C LEU A 377 2.02 9.27 -28.06
N ASP A 378 1.28 8.72 -27.11
CA ASP A 378 -0.09 9.14 -26.86
C ASP A 378 -0.11 10.36 -25.94
N LEU A 379 -0.38 11.53 -26.51
CA LEU A 379 -0.36 12.81 -25.82
C LEU A 379 -1.23 12.81 -24.55
N SER A 380 -2.42 12.22 -24.62
CA SER A 380 -3.37 12.22 -23.50
C SER A 380 -2.86 11.42 -22.31
N SER A 381 -2.33 10.21 -22.55
CA SER A 381 -1.81 9.35 -21.48
C SER A 381 -0.53 9.93 -20.85
N PHE A 382 0.33 10.56 -21.65
CA PHE A 382 1.53 11.24 -21.14
C PHE A 382 1.17 12.45 -20.29
N ALA A 383 0.18 13.26 -20.70
CA ALA A 383 -0.30 14.40 -19.92
C ALA A 383 -1.00 13.93 -18.62
N ALA A 384 -1.81 12.87 -18.68
CA ALA A 384 -2.48 12.31 -17.52
C ALA A 384 -1.46 11.75 -16.49
N ARG A 385 -0.49 10.97 -16.95
CA ARG A 385 0.56 10.44 -16.05
C ARG A 385 1.40 11.57 -15.46
N PHE A 386 1.81 12.56 -16.26
CA PHE A 386 2.49 13.75 -15.75
C PHE A 386 1.69 14.42 -14.65
N LEU A 387 0.38 14.58 -14.83
CA LEU A 387 -0.48 15.22 -13.83
C LEU A 387 -0.58 14.39 -12.53
N VAL A 388 -0.67 13.07 -12.61
CA VAL A 388 -0.67 12.24 -11.39
C VAL A 388 0.62 12.48 -10.62
N ASP A 389 1.77 12.36 -11.29
CA ASP A 389 3.08 12.51 -10.68
C ASP A 389 3.33 13.95 -10.18
N GLU A 390 2.92 14.97 -10.96
CA GLU A 390 3.09 16.38 -10.59
C GLU A 390 2.20 16.79 -9.42
N ILE A 391 0.95 16.34 -9.38
CA ILE A 391 0.04 16.64 -8.26
C ILE A 391 0.47 15.90 -7.00
N ALA A 392 0.80 14.62 -7.13
CA ALA A 392 1.30 13.81 -6.03
C ALA A 392 2.70 14.24 -5.55
N LEU A 393 3.44 14.93 -6.41
CA LEU A 393 4.86 15.25 -6.23
C LEU A 393 5.67 13.98 -5.96
N GLU A 394 5.51 12.98 -6.87
CA GLU A 394 6.18 11.70 -6.75
C GLU A 394 7.68 11.82 -6.99
N MET A 395 8.47 11.48 -5.98
CA MET A 395 9.93 11.73 -5.98
C MET A 395 10.70 10.84 -6.94
N ASP A 396 10.25 9.62 -7.18
CA ASP A 396 10.92 8.64 -8.03
C ASP A 396 10.58 8.76 -9.51
N THR A 397 9.74 9.73 -9.87
CA THR A 397 9.34 9.97 -11.27
C THR A 397 10.55 10.10 -12.18
N GLY A 398 10.56 9.29 -13.23
CA GLY A 398 11.64 9.23 -14.23
C GLY A 398 12.76 8.26 -13.88
N SER A 399 12.88 7.79 -12.64
CA SER A 399 13.97 6.91 -12.22
C SER A 399 13.59 5.42 -12.15
N THR A 400 12.41 5.11 -11.62
CA THR A 400 11.91 3.74 -11.46
C THR A 400 10.38 3.72 -11.47
N SER A 401 9.78 2.54 -11.50
CA SER A 401 8.32 2.32 -11.40
C SER A 401 7.47 3.08 -12.42
N MET A 402 8.07 3.50 -13.54
CA MET A 402 7.36 4.15 -14.64
C MET A 402 7.03 3.15 -15.73
N TYR A 403 5.76 2.80 -15.83
CA TYR A 403 5.27 1.85 -16.83
C TYR A 403 4.85 2.55 -18.12
N PHE A 404 5.10 1.83 -19.24
CA PHE A 404 4.62 2.18 -20.56
C PHE A 404 4.16 0.92 -21.28
N TYR A 405 3.16 1.06 -22.15
CA TYR A 405 2.71 -0.08 -22.95
C TYR A 405 2.51 0.28 -24.42
N LYS A 406 2.73 -0.70 -25.28
CA LYS A 406 2.53 -0.62 -26.71
C LYS A 406 1.73 -1.84 -27.18
N ASP A 407 0.61 -1.61 -27.85
CA ASP A 407 -0.18 -2.71 -28.38
C ASP A 407 0.19 -3.05 -29.85
N ARG A 408 -0.27 -4.22 -30.30
CA ARG A 408 -0.07 -4.69 -31.66
C ARG A 408 -0.80 -3.79 -32.66
N GLY A 409 -0.12 -3.45 -33.76
CA GLY A 409 -0.68 -2.62 -34.82
C GLY A 409 -0.88 -1.16 -34.45
N ASP A 410 -0.55 -0.76 -33.24
CA ASP A 410 -0.53 0.63 -32.82
C ASP A 410 0.89 1.19 -32.93
N ALA A 411 1.01 2.39 -33.51
CA ALA A 411 2.29 3.07 -33.64
C ALA A 411 2.71 3.83 -32.38
N LYS A 412 1.83 3.89 -31.37
CA LYS A 412 2.04 4.73 -30.19
C LYS A 412 2.47 3.93 -28.97
N LEU A 413 3.31 4.55 -28.16
CA LEU A 413 3.59 4.20 -26.77
C LEU A 413 2.65 5.00 -25.87
N TYR A 414 2.05 4.34 -24.91
CA TYR A 414 1.17 4.93 -23.89
C TYR A 414 1.90 4.97 -22.56
N SER A 415 1.74 6.05 -21.80
CA SER A 415 2.24 6.15 -20.43
C SER A 415 1.24 5.54 -19.45
N GLY A 416 1.74 4.83 -18.46
CA GLY A 416 0.93 4.13 -17.45
C GLY A 416 1.03 2.59 -17.53
N PRO A 417 0.39 1.87 -16.59
CA PRO A 417 -0.41 2.35 -15.46
C PRO A 417 0.35 3.19 -14.43
N ALA A 418 -0.38 3.96 -13.60
CA ALA A 418 0.16 4.59 -12.42
C ALA A 418 0.47 3.53 -11.35
N TRP A 419 1.63 3.65 -10.69
CA TRP A 419 2.13 2.68 -9.73
C TRP A 419 3.16 3.29 -8.80
N ASP A 420 3.18 2.85 -7.50
CA ASP A 420 4.22 3.12 -6.50
C ASP A 420 4.25 4.59 -6.06
N TYR A 421 3.28 5.00 -5.23
CA TYR A 421 3.13 6.36 -4.72
C TYR A 421 3.32 6.44 -3.21
N ASP A 422 4.12 5.55 -2.64
CA ASP A 422 4.46 5.52 -1.21
C ASP A 422 5.40 6.67 -0.79
N ASN A 423 6.06 7.33 -1.75
CA ASN A 423 6.91 8.51 -1.56
C ASN A 423 6.25 9.82 -2.05
N ALA A 424 4.91 9.86 -2.08
CA ALA A 424 4.15 10.97 -2.63
C ALA A 424 3.47 11.82 -1.54
N PHE A 425 2.83 12.91 -1.94
CA PHE A 425 2.04 13.81 -1.09
C PHE A 425 2.80 14.41 0.10
N GLY A 426 4.13 14.58 -0.04
CA GLY A 426 4.99 15.11 0.99
C GLY A 426 5.39 14.12 2.08
N GLU A 427 5.01 12.86 1.94
CA GLU A 427 5.49 11.73 2.73
C GLU A 427 6.71 11.14 2.02
N ASP A 428 7.89 11.80 2.09
CA ASP A 428 9.11 11.26 1.53
C ASP A 428 9.75 10.27 2.50
N GLY A 429 9.68 8.99 2.16
CA GLY A 429 10.24 7.91 2.96
C GLY A 429 11.76 7.79 2.93
N HIS A 430 12.51 8.78 2.50
CA HIS A 430 13.93 8.59 2.20
C HIS A 430 14.93 9.13 3.22
N GLY A 431 14.55 9.61 4.41
CA GLY A 431 15.49 9.91 5.51
C GLY A 431 16.81 10.61 5.19
N ASP A 432 17.05 11.00 3.94
CA ASP A 432 18.28 11.63 3.48
C ASP A 432 18.18 13.16 3.39
N GLY A 433 17.20 13.73 4.10
CA GLY A 433 17.03 15.18 4.23
C GLY A 433 16.47 15.85 2.98
N PHE A 434 15.86 15.09 2.06
CA PHE A 434 15.11 15.63 0.95
C PHE A 434 13.78 16.17 1.46
N TYR A 435 13.75 17.45 1.60
CA TYR A 435 12.59 18.17 2.03
C TYR A 435 11.73 18.54 0.83
N VAL A 436 10.54 17.97 0.75
CA VAL A 436 9.63 18.22 -0.38
C VAL A 436 8.70 19.38 -0.06
N ASN A 437 8.84 20.45 -0.83
CA ASN A 437 7.98 21.62 -0.77
C ASN A 437 6.84 21.48 -1.78
N TYR A 438 5.60 21.62 -1.34
CA TYR A 438 4.42 21.59 -2.20
C TYR A 438 4.48 22.61 -3.36
N GLY A 439 5.36 23.60 -3.32
CA GLY A 439 5.65 24.55 -4.41
C GLY A 439 6.63 24.06 -5.48
N GLU A 440 7.34 22.96 -5.25
CA GLU A 440 8.26 22.36 -6.22
C GLU A 440 7.53 21.71 -7.40
N THR A 441 8.25 21.28 -8.42
CA THR A 441 7.68 20.64 -9.60
C THR A 441 8.44 19.36 -9.94
N ILE A 442 7.76 18.42 -10.61
CA ILE A 442 8.37 17.19 -11.11
C ILE A 442 9.51 17.48 -12.10
N VAL A 443 9.42 18.56 -12.86
CA VAL A 443 10.49 19.00 -13.78
C VAL A 443 11.77 19.26 -12.99
N ASN A 444 11.69 19.93 -11.85
CA ASN A 444 12.84 20.16 -10.99
C ASN A 444 13.32 18.90 -10.27
N ASN A 445 12.39 18.03 -9.89
CA ASN A 445 12.73 16.77 -9.22
C ASN A 445 13.51 15.84 -10.14
N ASN A 446 13.12 15.74 -11.42
CA ASN A 446 13.85 14.94 -12.40
C ASN A 446 15.33 15.37 -12.54
N GLU A 447 15.64 16.65 -12.33
CA GLU A 447 17.03 17.13 -12.32
C GLU A 447 17.83 16.69 -11.10
N ARG A 448 17.16 16.36 -9.98
CA ARG A 448 17.80 15.89 -8.75
C ARG A 448 18.31 14.45 -8.86
N LEU A 449 17.65 13.64 -9.68
CA LEU A 449 17.99 12.24 -9.88
C LEU A 449 18.79 12.06 -11.16
N ALA A 450 20.10 11.91 -11.06
CA ALA A 450 21.00 11.74 -12.20
C ALA A 450 20.68 10.53 -13.09
N ILE A 451 19.84 9.62 -12.60
CA ILE A 451 19.37 8.42 -13.30
C ILE A 451 17.98 8.57 -13.92
N ALA A 452 17.30 9.70 -13.68
CA ALA A 452 15.97 9.93 -14.21
C ALA A 452 16.00 10.26 -15.70
N ILE A 453 15.05 9.70 -16.47
CA ILE A 453 14.84 10.14 -17.86
C ILE A 453 14.19 11.52 -17.86
N ASN A 454 14.60 12.35 -18.79
CA ASN A 454 14.12 13.73 -18.90
C ASN A 454 12.95 13.91 -19.88
N TRP A 455 12.21 12.85 -20.19
CA TRP A 455 11.13 12.89 -21.17
C TRP A 455 10.04 13.89 -20.78
N TYR A 456 9.55 13.84 -19.54
CA TYR A 456 8.52 14.76 -19.10
C TYR A 456 8.98 16.21 -19.11
N GLN A 457 10.23 16.48 -18.72
CA GLN A 457 10.82 17.81 -18.78
C GLN A 457 10.83 18.35 -20.21
N LYS A 458 11.28 17.54 -21.17
CA LYS A 458 11.33 17.92 -22.58
C LYS A 458 9.96 18.04 -23.24
N LEU A 459 9.07 17.11 -22.96
CA LEU A 459 7.71 17.12 -23.49
C LEU A 459 6.91 18.31 -22.94
N TYR A 460 7.10 18.68 -21.68
CA TYR A 460 6.45 19.85 -21.06
C TYR A 460 6.81 21.17 -21.76
N GLU A 461 7.98 21.27 -22.41
CA GLU A 461 8.39 22.44 -23.21
C GLU A 461 7.58 22.55 -24.52
N THR A 462 6.84 21.51 -24.94
CA THR A 462 6.06 21.53 -26.18
C THR A 462 4.68 22.15 -25.97
N PRO A 463 4.18 22.99 -26.91
CA PRO A 463 2.87 23.61 -26.76
C PRO A 463 1.71 22.60 -26.62
N GLU A 464 1.78 21.48 -27.34
CA GLU A 464 0.76 20.44 -27.35
C GLU A 464 0.65 19.78 -25.97
N MET A 465 1.77 19.41 -25.36
CA MET A 465 1.81 18.80 -24.03
C MET A 465 1.34 19.80 -22.97
N TYR A 466 1.87 21.02 -23.00
CA TYR A 466 1.49 22.06 -22.04
C TYR A 466 -0.01 22.35 -22.07
N GLN A 467 -0.58 22.52 -23.28
CA GLN A 467 -2.01 22.74 -23.42
C GLN A 467 -2.84 21.56 -22.91
N CYS A 468 -2.45 20.33 -23.25
CA CYS A 468 -3.13 19.13 -22.79
C CYS A 468 -3.11 18.99 -21.27
N ILE A 469 -1.96 19.29 -20.63
CA ILE A 469 -1.82 19.31 -19.17
C ILE A 469 -2.78 20.33 -18.55
N VAL A 470 -2.80 21.56 -19.04
CA VAL A 470 -3.66 22.61 -18.48
C VAL A 470 -5.15 22.27 -18.62
N GLU A 471 -5.54 21.71 -19.77
CA GLU A 471 -6.93 21.30 -20.03
C GLU A 471 -7.35 20.14 -19.12
N GLN A 472 -6.52 19.11 -18.99
CA GLN A 472 -6.82 17.97 -18.10
C GLN A 472 -6.79 18.39 -16.63
N TYR A 473 -5.84 19.24 -16.23
CA TYR A 473 -5.79 19.76 -14.86
C TYR A 473 -7.06 20.55 -14.50
N ALA A 474 -7.50 21.46 -15.35
CA ALA A 474 -8.74 22.17 -15.13
C ALA A 474 -9.97 21.21 -15.04
N GLY A 475 -9.95 20.13 -15.82
CA GLY A 475 -10.99 19.12 -15.83
C GLY A 475 -11.06 18.26 -14.56
N VAL A 476 -9.93 18.10 -13.84
CA VAL A 476 -9.85 17.23 -12.65
C VAL A 476 -10.11 17.98 -11.34
N LEU A 477 -10.17 19.31 -11.33
CA LEU A 477 -10.41 20.10 -10.10
C LEU A 477 -11.69 19.70 -9.34
N PRO A 478 -12.85 19.39 -9.98
CA PRO A 478 -14.03 18.93 -9.26
C PRO A 478 -13.84 17.62 -8.50
N PHE A 479 -12.94 16.74 -8.95
CA PHE A 479 -12.56 15.55 -8.19
C PHE A 479 -11.90 15.95 -6.86
N PHE A 480 -10.99 16.94 -6.89
CA PHE A 480 -10.32 17.41 -5.68
C PHE A 480 -11.24 18.20 -4.75
N GLU A 481 -12.20 18.96 -5.26
CA GLU A 481 -13.26 19.57 -4.43
C GLU A 481 -13.98 18.51 -3.60
N LYS A 482 -14.35 17.39 -4.23
CA LYS A 482 -15.01 16.28 -3.55
C LYS A 482 -14.05 15.54 -2.61
N LEU A 483 -12.81 15.30 -3.06
CA LEU A 483 -11.79 14.59 -2.27
C LEU A 483 -11.47 15.33 -0.97
N LEU A 484 -11.17 16.63 -1.05
CA LEU A 484 -10.87 17.47 0.10
C LEU A 484 -12.11 17.76 0.94
N GLY A 485 -13.30 17.84 0.31
CA GLY A 485 -14.56 18.12 1.03
C GLY A 485 -15.03 16.96 1.92
N SER A 486 -14.86 15.70 1.50
CA SER A 486 -15.30 14.53 2.27
C SER A 486 -14.64 13.22 1.88
N GLY A 487 -13.90 13.16 0.79
CA GLY A 487 -13.33 11.92 0.29
C GLY A 487 -12.25 11.37 1.19
N ILE A 488 -11.29 12.21 1.59
CA ILE A 488 -10.20 11.82 2.51
C ILE A 488 -10.77 11.44 3.88
N ASP A 489 -11.75 12.18 4.39
CA ASP A 489 -12.42 11.81 5.65
C ASP A 489 -13.13 10.45 5.53
N GLY A 490 -13.75 10.19 4.39
CA GLY A 490 -14.36 8.89 4.13
C GLY A 490 -13.34 7.74 4.07
N TYR A 491 -12.14 7.99 3.55
CA TYR A 491 -11.05 7.01 3.62
C TYR A 491 -10.56 6.84 5.06
N ALA A 492 -10.35 7.93 5.78
CA ALA A 492 -9.93 7.90 7.18
C ALA A 492 -10.93 7.14 8.05
N ASP A 493 -12.22 7.44 7.93
CA ASP A 493 -13.29 6.73 8.67
C ASP A 493 -13.31 5.23 8.39
N ARG A 494 -12.96 4.85 7.17
CA ARG A 494 -12.89 3.44 6.78
C ARG A 494 -11.76 2.69 7.48
N ILE A 495 -10.59 3.32 7.64
CA ILE A 495 -9.38 2.63 8.11
C ILE A 495 -8.96 2.98 9.54
N ARG A 496 -9.60 3.96 10.18
CA ARG A 496 -9.20 4.50 11.50
C ARG A 496 -9.00 3.42 12.58
N ALA A 497 -9.94 2.47 12.67
CA ALA A 497 -9.82 1.41 13.66
C ALA A 497 -8.64 0.48 13.39
N SER A 498 -8.40 0.12 12.12
CA SER A 498 -7.25 -0.69 11.73
C SER A 498 -5.94 0.06 11.82
N ALA A 499 -5.94 1.38 11.54
CA ALA A 499 -4.78 2.22 11.76
C ALA A 499 -4.37 2.24 13.24
N ALA A 500 -5.33 2.39 14.15
CA ALA A 500 -5.06 2.32 15.59
C ALA A 500 -4.51 0.95 16.03
N MET A 501 -5.01 -0.15 15.45
CA MET A 501 -4.46 -1.49 15.69
C MET A 501 -3.03 -1.64 15.16
N ASP A 502 -2.76 -1.11 13.96
CA ASP A 502 -1.46 -1.12 13.31
C ASP A 502 -0.44 -0.29 14.11
N ASP A 503 -0.85 0.87 14.62
CA ASP A 503 0.00 1.72 15.46
C ASP A 503 0.42 0.97 16.73
N VAL A 504 -0.53 0.36 17.46
CA VAL A 504 -0.21 -0.45 18.66
C VAL A 504 0.68 -1.65 18.31
N ARG A 505 0.41 -2.33 17.17
CA ARG A 505 1.20 -3.51 16.76
C ARG A 505 2.67 -3.17 16.48
N TRP A 506 2.95 -1.98 15.98
CA TRP A 506 4.26 -1.58 15.50
C TRP A 506 4.92 -0.44 16.29
N GLU A 507 4.28 0.08 17.34
CA GLU A 507 4.74 1.25 18.10
C GLU A 507 6.17 1.09 18.63
N SER A 508 6.46 -0.01 19.32
CA SER A 508 7.80 -0.27 19.91
C SER A 508 8.88 -0.40 18.84
N VAL A 509 8.55 -1.01 17.71
CA VAL A 509 9.49 -1.19 16.59
C VAL A 509 9.75 0.15 15.89
N ARG A 510 8.71 0.94 15.65
CA ARG A 510 8.83 2.28 15.04
C ARG A 510 9.60 3.25 15.94
N ALA A 511 9.40 3.19 17.25
CA ALA A 511 10.12 4.01 18.20
C ALA A 511 11.62 3.68 18.26
N ALA A 512 11.99 2.43 17.98
CA ALA A 512 13.39 1.97 17.96
C ALA A 512 14.12 2.24 16.63
N ASP A 513 13.37 2.22 15.54
CA ASP A 513 13.87 2.27 14.17
C ASP A 513 13.33 3.54 13.49
N SER A 514 13.84 4.71 13.86
CA SER A 514 13.38 6.05 13.42
C SER A 514 12.53 5.98 12.16
N ASP A 515 11.20 5.85 12.31
CA ASP A 515 10.32 5.89 11.16
C ASP A 515 10.31 7.33 10.60
N MET A 516 10.04 7.46 9.32
CA MET A 516 10.12 8.74 8.61
C MET A 516 8.87 9.61 8.81
N LEU A 517 7.96 9.22 9.72
CA LEU A 517 6.72 9.94 9.96
C LEU A 517 6.98 11.22 10.78
N ARG A 518 6.41 12.34 10.34
CA ARG A 518 6.53 13.63 11.04
C ARG A 518 5.58 13.75 12.21
N TYR A 519 4.40 13.13 12.10
CA TYR A 519 3.37 13.16 13.12
C TYR A 519 3.19 11.80 13.75
N GLU A 520 2.87 11.79 15.04
CA GLU A 520 2.65 10.57 15.80
C GLU A 520 1.25 10.00 15.55
N SER A 521 0.24 10.88 15.47
CA SER A 521 -1.14 10.45 15.31
C SER A 521 -1.55 10.27 13.86
N PHE A 522 -2.40 9.28 13.63
CA PHE A 522 -3.05 9.06 12.34
C PHE A 522 -3.83 10.29 11.85
N GLU A 523 -4.54 10.98 12.76
CA GLU A 523 -5.36 12.14 12.42
C GLU A 523 -4.51 13.34 11.96
N ALA A 524 -3.37 13.58 12.59
CA ALA A 524 -2.44 14.62 12.16
C ALA A 524 -1.88 14.34 10.76
N ASN A 525 -1.52 13.09 10.47
CA ASN A 525 -1.08 12.68 9.14
C ASN A 525 -2.19 12.83 8.08
N VAL A 526 -3.44 12.49 8.39
CA VAL A 526 -4.60 12.72 7.50
C VAL A 526 -4.78 14.22 7.21
N ASN A 527 -4.68 15.07 8.23
CA ASN A 527 -4.79 16.52 8.07
C ASN A 527 -3.63 17.08 7.24
N TYR A 528 -2.43 16.55 7.44
CA TYR A 528 -1.26 16.92 6.62
C TYR A 528 -1.45 16.55 5.14
N THR A 529 -1.97 15.37 4.84
CA THR A 529 -2.30 14.97 3.46
C THR A 529 -3.28 15.95 2.81
N LYS A 530 -4.33 16.38 3.53
CA LYS A 530 -5.26 17.40 3.05
C LYS A 530 -4.56 18.75 2.84
N PHE A 531 -3.73 19.17 3.79
CA PHE A 531 -2.95 20.41 3.70
C PHE A 531 -2.04 20.39 2.48
N PHE A 532 -1.29 19.30 2.28
CA PHE A 532 -0.39 19.15 1.15
C PHE A 532 -1.15 19.30 -0.18
N ILE A 533 -2.23 18.52 -0.35
CA ILE A 533 -3.04 18.53 -1.57
C ILE A 533 -3.63 19.92 -1.82
N ALA A 534 -4.24 20.56 -0.83
CA ALA A 534 -4.85 21.89 -0.98
C ALA A 534 -3.81 22.92 -1.44
N ASN A 535 -2.65 22.98 -0.78
CA ASN A 535 -1.60 23.93 -1.14
C ASN A 535 -0.95 23.61 -2.48
N ARG A 536 -0.77 22.31 -2.78
CA ARG A 536 -0.26 21.85 -4.07
C ARG A 536 -1.16 22.31 -5.21
N LEU A 537 -2.44 22.10 -5.11
CA LEU A 537 -3.42 22.52 -6.13
C LEU A 537 -3.43 24.04 -6.30
N ASN A 538 -3.39 24.80 -5.22
CA ASN A 538 -3.32 26.26 -5.26
C ASN A 538 -2.06 26.73 -6.02
N CYS A 539 -0.91 26.13 -5.77
CA CYS A 539 0.34 26.41 -6.48
C CYS A 539 0.21 26.08 -7.97
N LEU A 540 -0.38 24.95 -8.33
CA LEU A 540 -0.55 24.53 -9.72
C LEU A 540 -1.59 25.40 -10.46
N CYS A 541 -2.71 25.78 -9.80
CA CYS A 541 -3.66 26.75 -10.34
C CYS A 541 -2.96 28.08 -10.70
N ALA A 542 -2.13 28.60 -9.80
CA ALA A 542 -1.39 29.83 -10.04
C ALA A 542 -0.37 29.67 -11.17
N ARG A 543 0.36 28.55 -11.21
CA ARG A 543 1.38 28.24 -12.22
C ARG A 543 0.81 28.16 -13.63
N TRP A 544 -0.31 27.49 -13.80
CA TRP A 544 -0.95 27.26 -15.10
C TRP A 544 -2.02 28.28 -15.44
N GLY A 545 -2.26 29.27 -14.56
CA GLY A 545 -3.27 30.30 -14.78
C GLY A 545 -4.70 29.76 -14.86
N VAL A 546 -4.98 28.66 -14.17
CA VAL A 546 -6.32 28.06 -14.10
C VAL A 546 -7.12 28.76 -13.01
N PRO A 547 -8.20 29.50 -13.34
CA PRO A 547 -9.02 30.17 -12.34
C PRO A 547 -9.78 29.17 -11.47
N HIS A 548 -9.58 29.25 -10.17
CA HIS A 548 -10.29 28.43 -9.20
C HIS A 548 -10.37 29.18 -7.86
N GLU A 549 -11.43 28.94 -7.09
CA GLU A 549 -11.47 29.37 -5.67
C GLU A 549 -10.40 28.58 -4.90
N ALA A 550 -9.64 29.25 -4.02
CA ALA A 550 -8.55 28.60 -3.33
C ALA A 550 -9.04 27.41 -2.49
N PHE A 551 -8.36 26.27 -2.65
CA PHE A 551 -8.54 25.14 -1.76
C PHE A 551 -8.05 25.48 -0.36
N THR A 552 -8.79 25.06 0.66
CA THR A 552 -8.47 25.33 2.07
C THR A 552 -7.98 24.07 2.76
N ALA A 553 -6.92 24.23 3.52
CA ALA A 553 -6.41 23.19 4.42
C ALA A 553 -7.24 23.10 5.70
N PRO A 554 -7.27 21.96 6.40
CA PRO A 554 -7.91 21.86 7.71
C PRO A 554 -7.26 22.80 8.72
N ALA A 555 -8.09 23.44 9.54
CA ALA A 555 -7.67 24.22 10.72
C ALA A 555 -8.81 24.23 11.71
N SER A 556 -8.60 23.67 12.91
CA SER A 556 -9.63 23.60 13.95
C SER A 556 -9.70 24.87 14.80
N GLY A 557 -8.63 25.67 14.80
CA GLY A 557 -8.45 26.81 15.70
C GLY A 557 -7.97 26.42 17.11
N GLU A 558 -7.69 25.15 17.34
CA GLU A 558 -7.02 24.67 18.55
C GLU A 558 -5.56 25.16 18.59
N MET A 559 -4.95 25.14 19.77
CA MET A 559 -3.55 25.50 19.95
C MET A 559 -2.77 24.26 20.36
N HIS A 560 -1.66 24.02 19.69
CA HIS A 560 -0.74 22.94 19.98
C HIS A 560 0.54 23.44 20.60
N GLN A 561 1.18 22.60 21.40
CA GLN A 561 2.45 22.86 22.05
C GLN A 561 3.59 22.23 21.25
N VAL A 562 4.55 23.02 20.79
CA VAL A 562 5.77 22.52 20.16
C VAL A 562 6.94 22.75 21.10
N THR A 563 7.48 21.68 21.65
CA THR A 563 8.55 21.69 22.64
C THR A 563 9.91 21.48 21.99
N PHE A 564 10.79 22.43 22.13
CA PHE A 564 12.17 22.39 21.66
C PHE A 564 13.10 21.94 22.78
N SER A 565 13.79 20.82 22.58
CA SER A 565 14.63 20.19 23.58
C SER A 565 16.06 19.94 23.08
N VAL A 566 17.01 20.02 24.00
CA VAL A 566 18.39 19.61 23.83
C VAL A 566 18.71 18.57 24.91
N TYR A 567 19.92 17.99 24.88
CA TYR A 567 20.32 17.00 25.89
C TYR A 567 20.14 17.48 27.35
N GLU A 568 20.40 18.74 27.60
CA GLU A 568 20.31 19.31 28.94
C GLU A 568 18.87 19.58 29.40
N GLY A 569 17.88 19.52 28.50
CA GLY A 569 16.47 19.71 28.80
C GLY A 569 15.73 20.60 27.79
N VAL A 570 14.53 21.01 28.15
CA VAL A 570 13.68 21.87 27.33
C VAL A 570 14.30 23.28 27.23
N VAL A 571 14.45 23.74 25.98
CA VAL A 571 14.89 25.11 25.67
C VAL A 571 13.69 26.07 25.73
N GLU A 572 12.64 25.75 25.00
CA GLU A 572 11.43 26.57 24.91
C GLU A 572 10.23 25.70 24.43
N THR A 573 9.03 26.12 24.79
CA THR A 573 7.80 25.59 24.24
C THR A 573 7.07 26.74 23.55
N VAL A 574 6.71 26.52 22.27
CA VAL A 574 6.03 27.50 21.41
C VAL A 574 4.62 27.02 21.14
N GLU A 575 3.63 27.93 21.24
CA GLU A 575 2.27 27.65 20.85
C GLU A 575 2.05 27.93 19.36
N ALA A 576 1.38 27.00 18.66
CA ALA A 576 1.02 27.16 17.25
C ALA A 576 -0.46 26.86 17.04
N PRO A 577 -1.16 27.64 16.21
CA PRO A 577 -2.52 27.30 15.80
C PRO A 577 -2.52 26.02 14.95
N ASP A 578 -3.54 25.19 15.14
CA ASP A 578 -3.79 24.00 14.32
C ASP A 578 -3.84 24.36 12.82
N GLY A 579 -3.14 23.59 12.01
CA GLY A 579 -3.07 23.79 10.57
C GLY A 579 -2.16 24.92 10.09
N GLU A 580 -1.45 25.61 10.98
CA GLU A 580 -0.51 26.67 10.62
C GLU A 580 0.93 26.26 10.92
N PRO A 581 1.91 26.67 10.08
CA PRO A 581 3.31 26.55 10.41
C PRO A 581 3.69 27.42 11.62
N LEU A 582 4.78 27.03 12.32
CA LEU A 582 5.31 27.87 13.40
C LEU A 582 5.67 29.27 12.89
N SER A 583 5.16 30.28 13.58
CA SER A 583 5.51 31.69 13.32
C SER A 583 6.90 32.07 13.82
N TYR A 584 7.46 31.28 14.72
CA TYR A 584 8.74 31.47 15.36
C TYR A 584 9.38 30.13 15.72
N VAL A 585 10.67 30.04 15.56
CA VAL A 585 11.51 28.90 15.94
C VAL A 585 12.64 29.39 16.82
N PRO A 586 12.84 28.84 18.03
CA PRO A 586 13.87 29.30 18.95
C PRO A 586 15.28 29.14 18.36
N ASP A 587 16.12 30.17 18.52
CA ASP A 587 17.55 30.04 18.34
C ASP A 587 18.16 29.35 19.56
N TYR A 588 19.14 28.47 19.34
CA TYR A 588 19.91 27.86 20.41
C TYR A 588 21.41 28.15 20.25
N ASP A 589 22.01 28.82 21.27
CA ASP A 589 23.38 29.31 21.24
C ASP A 589 24.33 28.49 22.16
N GLY A 590 23.87 27.39 22.72
CA GLY A 590 24.57 26.55 23.69
C GLY A 590 25.54 25.51 23.11
N GLY A 591 26.11 25.73 21.92
CA GLY A 591 27.06 24.77 21.35
C GLY A 591 27.01 24.69 19.82
N VAL A 592 27.35 23.52 19.24
CA VAL A 592 27.25 23.36 17.80
C VAL A 592 25.79 23.08 17.41
N TYR A 593 25.04 24.14 17.16
CA TYR A 593 23.68 24.08 16.65
C TYR A 593 23.71 23.73 15.17
N GLN A 594 22.95 22.69 14.77
CA GLN A 594 22.79 22.29 13.37
C GLN A 594 21.35 22.42 12.87
N GLY A 595 20.45 22.99 13.67
CA GLY A 595 19.01 23.09 13.39
C GLY A 595 18.18 22.20 14.31
N TRP A 596 16.88 22.30 14.17
CA TRP A 596 15.91 21.46 14.86
C TRP A 596 15.46 20.31 13.94
N THR A 597 15.23 19.15 14.53
CA THR A 597 14.71 17.97 13.85
C THR A 597 13.43 17.50 14.53
N TYR A 598 12.55 16.87 13.75
CA TYR A 598 11.41 16.14 14.30
C TYR A 598 11.91 14.98 15.16
N ARG A 599 11.30 14.76 16.32
CA ARG A 599 11.72 13.69 17.23
C ARG A 599 11.63 12.32 16.57
N ARG A 600 10.53 12.07 15.88
CA ARG A 600 10.20 10.76 15.33
C ARG A 600 11.05 10.43 14.11
N SER A 601 11.06 11.29 13.11
CA SER A 601 11.78 11.04 11.86
C SER A 601 13.26 11.41 11.89
N GLY A 602 13.69 12.27 12.83
CA GLY A 602 15.03 12.84 12.81
C GLY A 602 15.27 13.84 11.66
N GLU A 603 14.24 14.09 10.82
CA GLU A 603 14.35 15.02 9.70
C GLU A 603 14.43 16.48 10.14
N PRO A 604 15.13 17.35 9.36
CA PRO A 604 15.18 18.77 9.65
C PRO A 604 13.79 19.41 9.66
N TYR A 605 13.54 20.24 10.67
CA TYR A 605 12.33 21.06 10.70
C TYR A 605 12.26 22.01 9.50
N SER A 606 11.08 22.17 8.97
CA SER A 606 10.82 23.13 7.92
C SER A 606 9.69 24.09 8.24
N SER A 607 9.94 25.36 7.93
CA SER A 607 9.07 26.49 8.24
C SER A 607 7.73 26.54 7.48
N PHE A 608 7.44 25.61 6.62
CA PHE A 608 6.16 25.55 5.90
C PHE A 608 5.34 24.30 6.21
N ILE A 609 5.81 23.44 7.12
CA ILE A 609 5.04 22.32 7.64
C ILE A 609 4.11 22.84 8.74
N PRO A 610 2.78 22.58 8.65
CA PRO A 610 1.82 22.98 9.65
C PRO A 610 1.97 22.14 10.94
N VAL A 611 1.42 22.65 12.03
CA VAL A 611 1.31 21.91 13.29
C VAL A 611 -0.11 21.36 13.39
N TYR A 612 -0.26 20.04 13.59
CA TYR A 612 -1.54 19.35 13.72
C TYR A 612 -1.69 18.57 15.03
N GLU A 613 -0.66 18.58 15.87
CA GLU A 613 -0.65 17.94 17.18
C GLU A 613 0.44 18.56 18.03
N ASP A 614 0.48 18.23 19.32
CA ASP A 614 1.62 18.57 20.18
C ASP A 614 2.86 17.84 19.66
N MET A 615 3.99 18.55 19.53
CA MET A 615 5.20 18.02 18.89
C MET A 615 6.44 18.26 19.76
N GLU A 616 7.42 17.37 19.62
CA GLU A 616 8.74 17.53 20.18
C GLU A 616 9.81 17.69 19.09
N MET A 617 10.62 18.73 19.21
CA MET A 617 11.75 19.04 18.34
C MET A 617 13.05 18.89 19.09
N TYR A 618 14.05 18.28 18.48
CA TYR A 618 15.37 18.11 19.05
C TYR A 618 16.44 18.84 18.24
N ASN A 619 17.53 19.24 18.89
CA ASN A 619 18.69 19.73 18.17
C ASN A 619 19.30 18.59 17.34
N ALA A 620 19.56 18.84 16.06
CA ALA A 620 20.08 17.87 15.08
C ALA A 620 21.41 17.18 15.45
N LYS A 621 21.97 17.41 16.63
CA LYS A 621 23.17 16.75 17.11
C LYS A 621 22.88 15.78 18.25
N TRP A 622 22.57 14.56 17.87
CA TRP A 622 22.67 13.42 18.76
C TRP A 622 23.71 12.45 18.19
N GLU A 623 24.88 12.39 18.80
CA GLU A 623 25.76 11.22 18.77
C GLU A 623 25.74 10.56 20.14
#